data_be36fe7a0b8dc3c68a29cd2d4de07084
#
_entry.id   be36fe7a0b8dc3c68a29cd2d4de07084
#
_cell.length_a   1.000
_cell.length_b   1.000
_cell.length_c   1.000
_cell.angle_alpha   90.00
_cell.angle_beta   90.00
_cell.angle_gamma   90.00
#
_symmetry.space_group_name_H-M   'P 1'
#
loop_
_entity.id
_entity.type
_entity.pdbx_description
1 polymer ?
#
loop_
_entity_poly.entity_id
_entity_poly.type
_entity_poly.pdbx_seq_one_letter_code
_entity_poly.pdbx_strand_id
1 'polypeptide(L)'
;MSEIDRNSNLIGTDILKYRFGKGSKTQSDLEKCISKILKRALEKGKNICIENLNFKAKKFKTEKAKTKKGKQYNNMLHSLSYTLYDKLITNISFRNKVNVIKINPAWTSWIAKNKFCNRMKLNIHTGASFVIARRGIGIDDKVK
;
A
#
# COMPACT_ATOMS: atom_id res chain seq x y z
N MET A 1 -4.61 5.37 0.31
CA MET A 1 -5.48 4.49 1.09
C MET A 1 -6.87 4.51 0.48
N SER A 2 -7.53 3.37 0.40
CA SER A 2 -8.93 3.27 -0.01
C SER A 2 -9.70 2.46 1.02
N GLU A 3 -10.91 2.88 1.34
CA GLU A 3 -11.80 2.20 2.27
C GLU A 3 -13.00 1.63 1.50
N ILE A 4 -13.34 0.38 1.78
CA ILE A 4 -14.47 -0.33 1.18
C ILE A 4 -15.46 -0.81 2.24
N ASP A 5 -16.70 -1.03 1.83
CA ASP A 5 -17.70 -1.74 2.62
C ASP A 5 -17.63 -3.27 2.43
N ARG A 6 -18.51 -4.01 3.08
CA ARG A 6 -18.61 -5.48 2.97
C ARG A 6 -19.04 -5.95 1.57
N ASN A 7 -19.71 -5.08 0.83
CA ASN A 7 -20.15 -5.33 -0.55
C ASN A 7 -19.12 -4.89 -1.59
N SER A 8 -17.90 -4.57 -1.14
CA SER A 8 -16.79 -4.10 -1.97
C SER A 8 -16.97 -2.74 -2.64
N ASN A 9 -17.93 -1.93 -2.20
CA ASN A 9 -18.09 -0.57 -2.68
C ASN A 9 -17.05 0.35 -2.05
N LEU A 10 -16.57 1.31 -2.83
CA LEU A 10 -15.67 2.33 -2.34
C LEU A 10 -16.43 3.32 -1.43
N ILE A 11 -16.00 3.44 -0.18
CA ILE A 11 -16.57 4.42 0.78
C ILE A 11 -15.80 5.73 0.69
N GLY A 12 -14.47 5.67 0.55
CA GLY A 12 -13.63 6.86 0.50
C GLY A 12 -12.17 6.55 0.21
N THR A 13 -11.43 7.59 -0.13
CA THR A 13 -9.99 7.53 -0.38
C THR A 13 -9.28 8.62 0.39
N ASP A 14 -8.01 8.37 0.77
CA ASP A 14 -7.13 9.36 1.38
C ASP A 14 -5.69 9.14 0.91
N ILE A 15 -4.91 10.21 0.78
CA ILE A 15 -3.49 10.18 0.43
C ILE A 15 -2.70 10.62 1.66
N LEU A 16 -2.05 9.65 2.30
CA LEU A 16 -1.17 9.91 3.43
C LEU A 16 0.24 10.17 2.92
N LYS A 17 0.75 11.36 3.20
CA LYS A 17 2.10 11.78 2.79
C LYS A 17 3.05 11.64 3.97
N TYR A 18 4.24 11.13 3.69
CA TYR A 18 5.36 11.09 4.65
C TYR A 18 6.67 11.39 3.92
N ARG A 19 7.66 11.84 4.67
CA ARG A 19 8.99 12.11 4.13
C ARG A 19 9.73 10.82 3.87
N PHE A 20 10.33 10.72 2.68
CA PHE A 20 11.23 9.60 2.35
C PHE A 20 12.64 9.91 2.87
N GLY A 21 13.31 8.89 3.39
CA GLY A 21 14.69 9.02 3.85
C GLY A 21 15.04 8.01 4.95
N LYS A 22 16.21 8.19 5.51
CA LYS A 22 16.69 7.47 6.68
C LYS A 22 16.64 8.41 7.89
N GLY A 23 16.15 7.91 9.02
CA GLY A 23 16.21 8.63 10.27
C GLY A 23 14.90 8.78 11.03
N SER A 24 15.00 9.38 12.19
CA SER A 24 13.90 9.51 13.16
C SER A 24 12.69 10.28 12.63
N LYS A 25 12.92 11.27 11.77
CA LYS A 25 11.82 12.06 11.18
C LYS A 25 10.94 11.23 10.25
N THR A 26 11.56 10.35 9.42
CA THR A 26 10.82 9.44 8.54
C THR A 26 10.01 8.44 9.35
N GLN A 27 10.59 7.88 10.40
CA GLN A 27 9.89 6.96 11.29
C GLN A 27 8.70 7.63 11.95
N SER A 28 8.87 8.82 12.53
CA SER A 28 7.79 9.57 13.17
C SER A 28 6.64 9.89 12.19
N ASP A 29 6.97 10.28 10.96
CA ASP A 29 5.94 10.55 9.94
C ASP A 29 5.18 9.28 9.55
N LEU A 30 5.88 8.14 9.42
CA LEU A 30 5.26 6.83 9.17
C LEU A 30 4.36 6.40 10.32
N GLU A 31 4.82 6.53 11.56
CA GLU A 31 4.02 6.20 12.76
C GLU A 31 2.72 7.02 12.82
N LYS A 32 2.78 8.31 12.49
CA LYS A 32 1.59 9.17 12.39
C LYS A 32 0.61 8.68 11.30
N CYS A 33 1.14 8.31 10.12
CA CYS A 33 0.31 7.77 9.05
C CYS A 33 -0.34 6.44 9.46
N ILE A 34 0.41 5.54 10.07
CA ILE A 34 -0.08 4.24 10.55
C ILE A 34 -1.12 4.43 11.64
N SER A 35 -0.88 5.33 12.61
CA SER A 35 -1.84 5.63 13.67
C SER A 35 -3.17 6.14 13.13
N LYS A 36 -3.14 6.96 12.08
CA LYS A 36 -4.36 7.46 11.43
C LYS A 36 -5.15 6.33 10.76
N ILE A 37 -4.44 5.42 10.05
CA ILE A 37 -5.06 4.25 9.41
C ILE A 37 -5.67 3.33 10.48
N LEU A 38 -4.90 3.06 11.54
CA LEU A 38 -5.29 2.17 12.62
C LEU A 38 -6.52 2.69 13.38
N LYS A 39 -6.52 3.98 13.73
CA LYS A 39 -7.67 4.62 14.38
C LYS A 39 -8.94 4.41 13.56
N ARG A 40 -8.86 4.65 12.25
CA ARG A 40 -9.99 4.46 11.34
C ARG A 40 -10.43 3.00 11.22
N ALA A 41 -9.48 2.06 11.21
CA ALA A 41 -9.78 0.63 11.20
C ALA A 41 -10.48 0.18 12.47
N LEU A 42 -10.02 0.64 13.65
CA LEU A 42 -10.62 0.35 14.95
C LEU A 42 -12.04 0.91 15.08
N GLU A 43 -12.22 2.18 14.75
CA GLU A 43 -13.52 2.86 14.82
C GLU A 43 -14.59 2.16 13.98
N LYS A 44 -14.19 1.52 12.89
CA LYS A 44 -15.08 0.87 11.92
C LYS A 44 -15.06 -0.65 11.95
N GLY A 45 -14.27 -1.25 12.84
CA GLY A 45 -14.13 -2.69 12.95
C GLY A 45 -13.61 -3.35 11.66
N LYS A 46 -12.63 -2.73 10.99
CA LYS A 46 -12.11 -3.18 9.69
C LYS A 46 -10.70 -3.72 9.78
N ASN A 47 -10.40 -4.69 8.92
CA ASN A 47 -9.04 -5.15 8.68
C ASN A 47 -8.25 -4.15 7.82
N ILE A 48 -6.93 -4.23 7.88
CA ILE A 48 -6.02 -3.44 7.06
C ILE A 48 -5.41 -4.35 5.99
N CYS A 49 -5.53 -3.96 4.72
CA CYS A 49 -4.88 -4.66 3.61
C CYS A 49 -3.67 -3.84 3.13
N ILE A 50 -2.51 -4.49 3.04
CA ILE A 50 -1.27 -3.87 2.55
C ILE A 50 -0.68 -4.69 1.42
N GLU A 51 0.13 -4.05 0.59
CA GLU A 51 0.87 -4.75 -0.46
C GLU A 51 1.91 -5.70 0.14
N ASN A 52 1.91 -6.95 -0.31
CA ASN A 52 3.00 -7.88 -0.04
C ASN A 52 4.15 -7.60 -1.02
N LEU A 53 5.10 -6.78 -0.61
CA LEU A 53 6.21 -6.35 -1.45
C LEU A 53 7.40 -7.30 -1.29
N ASN A 54 7.65 -8.13 -2.30
CA ASN A 54 8.85 -8.96 -2.34
C ASN A 54 10.06 -8.15 -2.84
N PHE A 55 10.76 -7.48 -1.90
CA PHE A 55 11.92 -6.64 -2.22
C PHE A 55 13.12 -7.42 -2.75
N LYS A 56 13.31 -8.67 -2.33
CA LYS A 56 14.42 -9.50 -2.84
C LYS A 56 14.34 -9.68 -4.34
N ALA A 57 13.14 -10.01 -4.86
CA ALA A 57 12.93 -10.16 -6.31
C ALA A 57 13.03 -8.82 -7.07
N LYS A 58 12.54 -7.73 -6.49
CA LYS A 58 12.66 -6.38 -7.10
C LYS A 58 14.10 -5.90 -7.12
N LYS A 59 14.84 -6.09 -6.02
CA LYS A 59 16.27 -5.75 -5.92
C LYS A 59 17.08 -6.49 -6.99
N PHE A 60 16.87 -7.78 -7.14
CA PHE A 60 17.59 -8.60 -8.15
C PHE A 60 17.35 -8.12 -9.58
N LYS A 61 16.11 -7.71 -9.92
CA LYS A 61 15.79 -7.16 -11.25
C LYS A 61 16.45 -5.81 -11.51
N THR A 62 16.57 -4.96 -10.47
CA THR A 62 17.11 -3.61 -10.61
C THR A 62 18.64 -3.56 -10.49
N GLU A 63 19.29 -4.51 -9.83
CA GLU A 63 20.77 -4.66 -9.81
C GLU A 63 21.33 -4.86 -11.20
N LYS A 64 20.57 -5.44 -12.13
CA LYS A 64 20.95 -5.55 -13.54
C LYS A 64 20.79 -4.25 -14.34
N ALA A 65 20.17 -3.22 -13.79
CA ALA A 65 19.97 -1.96 -14.47
C ALA A 65 21.27 -1.13 -14.49
N LYS A 66 21.96 -1.13 -15.61
CA LYS A 66 23.19 -0.32 -15.83
C LYS A 66 22.91 1.19 -16.04
N THR A 67 21.66 1.61 -16.11
CA THR A 67 21.26 2.98 -16.39
C THR A 67 21.20 3.88 -15.15
N LYS A 68 21.40 5.21 -15.34
CA LYS A 68 21.28 6.22 -14.28
C LYS A 68 19.90 6.18 -13.59
N LYS A 69 18.82 5.94 -14.35
CA LYS A 69 17.46 5.76 -13.83
C LYS A 69 17.31 4.49 -12.99
N GLY A 70 17.95 3.39 -13.35
CA GLY A 70 17.95 2.16 -12.56
C GLY A 70 18.67 2.30 -11.23
N LYS A 71 19.78 3.05 -11.19
CA LYS A 71 20.50 3.39 -9.95
C LYS A 71 19.66 4.28 -9.04
N GLN A 72 18.98 5.30 -9.59
CA GLN A 72 18.06 6.15 -8.82
C GLN A 72 16.89 5.33 -8.25
N TYR A 73 16.33 4.41 -9.02
CA TYR A 73 15.26 3.53 -8.55
C TYR A 73 15.73 2.59 -7.43
N ASN A 74 16.95 2.03 -7.54
CA ASN A 74 17.56 1.24 -6.47
C ASN A 74 17.78 2.06 -5.20
N ASN A 75 18.31 3.28 -5.32
CA ASN A 75 18.50 4.17 -4.19
C ASN A 75 17.17 4.54 -3.54
N MET A 76 16.13 4.76 -4.33
CA MET A 76 14.77 4.98 -3.84
C MET A 76 14.24 3.74 -3.09
N LEU A 77 14.44 2.54 -3.62
CA LEU A 77 14.05 1.29 -2.94
C LEU A 77 14.82 1.08 -1.63
N HIS A 78 16.10 1.43 -1.59
CA HIS A 78 16.90 1.37 -0.37
C HIS A 78 16.56 2.46 0.64
N SER A 79 16.17 3.64 0.18
CA SER A 79 15.75 4.76 1.02
C SER A 79 14.29 4.65 1.45
N LEU A 80 13.47 3.95 0.68
CA LEU A 80 12.11 3.64 1.05
C LEU A 80 12.14 2.72 2.27
N SER A 81 11.64 3.23 3.36
CA SER A 81 11.52 2.50 4.63
C SER A 81 10.41 1.46 4.59
N TYR A 82 10.33 0.67 3.49
CA TYR A 82 9.28 -0.35 3.36
C TYR A 82 9.41 -1.43 4.42
N THR A 83 10.66 -1.84 4.74
CA THR A 83 10.90 -2.78 5.82
C THR A 83 10.47 -2.17 7.16
N LEU A 84 10.75 -0.88 7.35
CA LEU A 84 10.32 -0.15 8.53
C LEU A 84 8.79 -0.02 8.57
N TYR A 85 8.18 0.36 7.45
CA TYR A 85 6.72 0.46 7.32
C TYR A 85 6.04 -0.88 7.62
N ASP A 86 6.52 -1.98 7.01
CA ASP A 86 5.97 -3.32 7.22
C ASP A 86 6.07 -3.75 8.68
N LYS A 87 7.21 -3.52 9.32
CA LYS A 87 7.42 -3.80 10.75
C LYS A 87 6.50 -2.95 11.62
N LEU A 88 6.44 -1.65 11.37
CA LEU A 88 5.64 -0.73 12.18
C LEU A 88 4.15 -1.05 12.09
N ILE A 89 3.61 -1.18 10.87
CA ILE A 89 2.18 -1.46 10.70
C ILE A 89 1.79 -2.81 11.28
N THR A 90 2.63 -3.83 11.10
CA THR A 90 2.37 -5.17 11.67
C THR A 90 2.39 -5.14 13.19
N ASN A 91 3.42 -4.53 13.80
CA ASN A 91 3.58 -4.49 15.25
C ASN A 91 2.49 -3.64 15.94
N ILE A 92 2.21 -2.45 15.39
CA ILE A 92 1.22 -1.54 15.97
C ILE A 92 -0.18 -2.14 15.83
N SER A 93 -0.51 -2.71 14.67
CA SER A 93 -1.81 -3.35 14.44
C SER A 93 -2.01 -4.57 15.32
N PHE A 94 -0.98 -5.41 15.49
CA PHE A 94 -1.02 -6.56 16.38
C PHE A 94 -1.34 -6.15 17.84
N ARG A 95 -0.64 -5.14 18.37
CA ARG A 95 -0.89 -4.62 19.72
C ARG A 95 -2.31 -4.11 19.92
N ASN A 96 -2.92 -3.59 18.86
CA ASN A 96 -4.27 -3.06 18.89
C ASN A 96 -5.34 -4.04 18.41
N LYS A 97 -4.98 -5.32 18.21
CA LYS A 97 -5.88 -6.39 17.76
C LYS A 97 -6.55 -6.10 16.41
N VAL A 98 -5.88 -5.36 15.54
CA VAL A 98 -6.31 -5.12 14.16
C VAL A 98 -5.58 -6.08 13.23
N ASN A 99 -6.32 -6.83 12.43
CA ASN A 99 -5.73 -7.78 11.49
C ASN A 99 -5.14 -7.07 10.27
N VAL A 100 -3.91 -7.45 9.89
CA VAL A 100 -3.21 -6.97 8.68
C VAL A 100 -3.11 -8.09 7.68
N ILE A 101 -3.67 -7.90 6.50
CA ILE A 101 -3.70 -8.86 5.41
C ILE A 101 -2.71 -8.40 4.33
N LYS A 102 -1.75 -9.25 3.99
CA LYS A 102 -0.76 -8.98 2.94
C LYS A 102 -1.28 -9.49 1.60
N ILE A 103 -1.41 -8.58 0.65
CA ILE A 103 -2.02 -8.82 -0.67
C ILE A 103 -0.97 -8.75 -1.76
N ASN A 104 -1.03 -9.69 -2.71
CA ASN A 104 -0.19 -9.63 -3.91
C ASN A 104 -0.52 -8.38 -4.74
N PRO A 105 0.44 -7.46 -4.96
CA PRO A 105 0.21 -6.21 -5.69
C PRO A 105 0.26 -6.36 -7.22
N ALA A 106 0.47 -7.57 -7.74
CA ALA A 106 0.59 -7.77 -9.17
C ALA A 106 -0.63 -7.24 -9.92
N TRP A 107 -0.39 -6.43 -10.97
CA TRP A 107 -1.39 -5.88 -11.87
C TRP A 107 -2.42 -4.92 -11.26
N THR A 108 -2.31 -4.56 -9.97
CA THR A 108 -3.32 -3.71 -9.31
C THR A 108 -3.47 -2.34 -9.97
N SER A 109 -2.37 -1.71 -10.36
CA SER A 109 -2.41 -0.42 -11.08
C SER A 109 -3.01 -0.54 -12.48
N TRP A 110 -2.72 -1.64 -13.18
CA TRP A 110 -3.28 -1.90 -14.51
C TRP A 110 -4.78 -2.17 -14.44
N ILE A 111 -5.22 -3.01 -13.51
CA ILE A 111 -6.65 -3.26 -13.24
C ILE A 111 -7.35 -1.96 -12.86
N ALA A 112 -6.77 -1.18 -11.96
CA ALA A 112 -7.33 0.10 -11.55
C ALA A 112 -7.54 1.03 -12.73
N LYS A 113 -6.52 1.19 -13.59
CA LYS A 113 -6.58 2.04 -14.78
C LYS A 113 -7.71 1.64 -15.71
N ASN A 114 -7.86 0.34 -15.99
CA ASN A 114 -8.79 -0.16 -17.01
C ASN A 114 -10.23 -0.33 -16.49
N LYS A 115 -10.42 -0.59 -15.19
CA LYS A 115 -11.77 -0.86 -14.65
C LYS A 115 -12.37 0.29 -13.85
N PHE A 116 -11.55 1.01 -13.08
CA PHE A 116 -12.05 1.85 -12.00
C PHE A 116 -11.72 3.34 -12.15
N CYS A 117 -10.48 3.69 -12.59
CA CYS A 117 -10.02 5.07 -12.54
C CYS A 117 -10.94 6.03 -13.30
N ASN A 118 -11.31 5.72 -14.53
CA ASN A 118 -12.18 6.59 -15.34
C ASN A 118 -13.60 6.65 -14.76
N ARG A 119 -14.18 5.49 -14.43
CA ARG A 119 -15.56 5.39 -13.95
C ARG A 119 -15.76 6.05 -12.59
N MET A 120 -14.77 5.94 -11.69
CA MET A 120 -14.87 6.41 -10.32
C MET A 120 -14.07 7.71 -10.08
N LYS A 121 -13.51 8.31 -11.13
CA LYS A 121 -12.65 9.53 -11.07
C LYS A 121 -11.49 9.39 -10.06
N LEU A 122 -10.88 8.20 -10.01
CA LEU A 122 -9.75 7.90 -9.14
C LEU A 122 -8.43 8.13 -9.88
N ASN A 123 -7.42 8.61 -9.17
CA ASN A 123 -6.05 8.52 -9.66
C ASN A 123 -5.55 7.06 -9.56
N ILE A 124 -4.46 6.74 -10.27
CA ILE A 124 -3.95 5.37 -10.38
C ILE A 124 -3.54 4.77 -9.02
N HIS A 125 -3.05 5.58 -8.10
CA HIS A 125 -2.62 5.10 -6.78
C HIS A 125 -3.80 4.77 -5.87
N THR A 126 -4.81 5.63 -5.84
CA THR A 126 -6.04 5.34 -5.10
C THR A 126 -6.84 4.21 -5.72
N GLY A 127 -6.84 4.11 -7.06
CA GLY A 127 -7.43 2.98 -7.76
C GLY A 127 -6.73 1.66 -7.46
N ALA A 128 -5.38 1.63 -7.46
CA ALA A 128 -4.61 0.45 -7.08
C ALA A 128 -4.88 0.04 -5.62
N SER A 129 -4.94 1.00 -4.69
CA SER A 129 -5.29 0.69 -3.30
C SER A 129 -6.72 0.17 -3.14
N PHE A 130 -7.65 0.60 -3.99
CA PHE A 130 -9.00 0.05 -4.04
C PHE A 130 -9.01 -1.41 -4.50
N VAL A 131 -8.24 -1.76 -5.55
CA VAL A 131 -8.07 -3.16 -5.99
C VAL A 131 -7.46 -4.04 -4.90
N ILE A 132 -6.47 -3.52 -4.15
CA ILE A 132 -5.88 -4.23 -3.01
C ILE A 132 -6.91 -4.50 -1.91
N ALA A 133 -7.74 -3.50 -1.58
CA ALA A 133 -8.79 -3.67 -0.59
C ALA A 133 -9.81 -4.73 -1.02
N ARG A 134 -10.22 -4.74 -2.29
CA ARG A 134 -11.12 -5.76 -2.86
C ARG A 134 -10.53 -7.17 -2.81
N ARG A 135 -9.25 -7.33 -3.14
CA ARG A 135 -8.55 -8.62 -2.98
C ARG A 135 -8.51 -9.09 -1.53
N GLY A 136 -8.41 -8.17 -0.59
CA GLY A 136 -8.43 -8.46 0.85
C GLY A 136 -9.72 -9.10 1.35
N ILE A 137 -10.83 -8.91 0.64
CA ILE A 137 -12.12 -9.56 0.90
C ILE A 137 -12.43 -10.69 -0.11
N GLY A 138 -11.42 -11.17 -0.84
CA GLY A 138 -11.52 -12.32 -1.73
C GLY A 138 -11.98 -12.02 -3.16
N ILE A 139 -12.07 -10.74 -3.57
CA ILE A 139 -12.48 -10.39 -4.93
C ILE A 139 -11.26 -10.28 -5.84
N ASP A 140 -11.21 -11.14 -6.86
CA ASP A 140 -10.18 -11.09 -7.91
C ASP A 140 -10.71 -10.38 -9.15
N ASP A 141 -10.37 -9.11 -9.27
CA ASP A 141 -10.75 -8.29 -10.41
C ASP A 141 -9.91 -8.67 -11.64
N LYS A 142 -10.56 -9.18 -12.68
CA LYS A 142 -9.95 -9.45 -13.99
C LYS A 142 -10.32 -8.35 -14.98
N VAL A 143 -9.39 -8.00 -15.86
CA VAL A 143 -9.65 -7.17 -17.03
C VAL A 143 -9.79 -8.13 -18.21
N LYS A 144 -10.93 -8.06 -18.88
CA LYS A 144 -11.18 -8.80 -20.13
C LYS A 144 -10.41 -8.17 -21.26
#